data_fa40b455530b061e3debf6d9fd5a7ffe
#
_entry.id   fa40b455530b061e3debf6d9fd5a7ffe
#
_cell.length_a   1.000
_cell.length_b   1.000
_cell.length_c   1.000
_cell.angle_alpha   90.00
_cell.angle_beta   90.00
_cell.angle_gamma   90.00
#
_symmetry.space_group_name_H-M   'P 1'
#
loop_
_entity.id
_entity.type
_entity.pdbx_description
1 polymer ?
#
loop_
_entity_poly.entity_id
_entity_poly.type
_entity_poly.pdbx_seq_one_letter_code
_entity_poly.pdbx_strand_id
1 'polypeptide(L)'
;MSTRSIRPSPGLANVRYEIRGKLARRAQEMERMGYDIVSLNIGNPGAFGFRAPETMRLAIIENLRAAEGYCHQKGIFPAREAVVMQQQVRGVRGVTADEVFIGNGVSELIDLTLRAMLAADEEVLVPSPDYPLWTAAVNLNRGKAVHYPCRPERGFVPDPQEIEALITKRTRAIVVINP
;
A
#
# COMPACT_ATOMS: atom_id res chain seq x y z
N MET A 1 1.66 41.52 12.14
CA MET A 1 0.92 40.29 12.49
C MET A 1 1.89 39.12 12.49
N SER A 2 2.15 38.54 13.65
CA SER A 2 3.05 37.38 13.75
C SER A 2 2.33 36.16 13.14
N THR A 3 2.85 35.63 12.05
CA THR A 3 2.35 34.39 11.47
C THR A 3 2.66 33.24 12.42
N ARG A 4 1.64 32.69 13.04
CA ARG A 4 1.79 31.50 13.89
C ARG A 4 2.32 30.34 13.01
N SER A 5 3.52 29.86 13.28
CA SER A 5 4.06 28.71 12.53
C SER A 5 3.20 27.47 12.84
N ILE A 6 2.71 26.83 11.80
CA ILE A 6 2.01 25.54 11.91
C ILE A 6 3.05 24.48 12.24
N ARG A 7 2.89 23.82 13.39
CA ARG A 7 3.76 22.70 13.78
C ARG A 7 3.15 21.39 13.31
N PRO A 8 3.98 20.44 12.80
CA PRO A 8 3.50 19.08 12.50
C PRO A 8 2.91 18.42 13.75
N SER A 9 1.99 17.49 13.54
CA SER A 9 1.45 16.66 14.64
C SER A 9 2.58 15.85 15.29
N PRO A 10 2.61 15.73 16.64
CA PRO A 10 3.55 14.83 17.32
C PRO A 10 3.47 13.38 16.83
N GLY A 11 2.31 12.92 16.35
CA GLY A 11 2.13 11.60 15.78
C GLY A 11 2.96 11.33 14.52
N LEU A 12 3.50 12.39 13.87
CA LEU A 12 4.40 12.23 12.73
C LEU A 12 5.85 11.92 13.13
N ALA A 13 6.22 12.05 14.40
CA ALA A 13 7.60 11.87 14.85
C ALA A 13 8.16 10.47 14.52
N ASN A 14 7.31 9.45 14.56
CA ASN A 14 7.67 8.05 14.29
C ASN A 14 7.31 7.58 12.87
N VAL A 15 6.81 8.48 12.02
CA VAL A 15 6.47 8.14 10.64
C VAL A 15 7.69 8.33 9.74
N ARG A 16 8.27 7.22 9.29
CA ARG A 16 9.39 7.20 8.36
C ARG A 16 8.90 6.69 7.00
N TYR A 17 8.37 7.61 6.19
CA TYR A 17 7.93 7.30 4.82
C TYR A 17 8.75 8.13 3.82
N GLU A 18 10.07 7.93 3.79
CA GLU A 18 10.97 8.63 2.88
C GLU A 18 11.39 7.73 1.71
N ILE A 19 10.47 7.41 0.80
CA ILE A 19 10.80 6.71 -0.46
C ILE A 19 11.73 7.57 -1.33
N ARG A 20 11.69 8.89 -1.17
CA ARG A 20 12.44 9.86 -1.99
C ARG A 20 13.46 10.67 -1.21
N GLY A 21 13.92 10.20 -0.06
CA GLY A 21 14.77 10.94 0.87
C GLY A 21 16.13 11.42 0.34
N LYS A 22 17.17 11.30 1.15
CA LYS A 22 18.52 11.78 0.83
C LYS A 22 19.08 11.18 -0.47
N LEU A 23 18.82 9.88 -0.72
CA LEU A 23 19.34 9.19 -1.92
C LEU A 23 18.70 9.74 -3.20
N ALA A 24 17.39 10.00 -3.21
CA ALA A 24 16.72 10.56 -4.38
C ALA A 24 17.21 11.99 -4.69
N ARG A 25 17.44 12.81 -3.66
CA ARG A 25 18.03 14.14 -3.84
C ARG A 25 19.45 14.04 -4.43
N ARG A 26 20.26 13.11 -3.93
CA ARG A 26 21.60 12.88 -4.45
C ARG A 26 21.59 12.39 -5.88
N ALA A 27 20.68 11.48 -6.24
CA ALA A 27 20.48 11.04 -7.61
C ALA A 27 20.15 12.20 -8.55
N GLN A 28 19.19 13.05 -8.18
CA GLN A 28 18.85 14.24 -8.96
C GLN A 28 20.03 15.23 -9.14
N GLU A 29 20.84 15.41 -8.10
CA GLU A 29 22.05 16.23 -8.21
C GLU A 29 23.04 15.64 -9.22
N MET A 30 23.25 14.33 -9.18
CA MET A 30 24.13 13.63 -10.10
C MET A 30 23.60 13.68 -11.54
N GLU A 31 22.28 13.49 -11.75
CA GLU A 31 21.65 13.65 -13.07
C GLU A 31 21.88 15.06 -13.64
N ARG A 32 21.73 16.10 -12.81
CA ARG A 32 22.02 17.49 -13.22
C ARG A 32 23.49 17.73 -13.59
N MET A 33 24.39 16.93 -13.04
CA MET A 33 25.82 16.94 -13.39
C MET A 33 26.15 16.08 -14.63
N GLY A 34 25.14 15.46 -15.25
CA GLY A 34 25.29 14.66 -16.46
C GLY A 34 25.57 13.17 -16.22
N TYR A 35 25.42 12.68 -14.99
CA TYR A 35 25.52 11.23 -14.73
C TYR A 35 24.24 10.52 -15.15
N ASP A 36 24.40 9.38 -15.78
CA ASP A 36 23.29 8.49 -16.07
C ASP A 36 22.94 7.64 -14.83
N ILE A 37 21.72 7.79 -14.31
CA ILE A 37 21.26 7.13 -13.09
C ILE A 37 20.23 6.06 -13.41
N VAL A 38 20.55 4.81 -13.09
CA VAL A 38 19.60 3.69 -13.19
C VAL A 38 18.79 3.60 -11.89
N SER A 39 17.51 3.93 -11.97
CA SER A 39 16.58 3.87 -10.83
C SER A 39 16.01 2.46 -10.66
N LEU A 40 16.38 1.78 -9.56
CA LEU A 40 15.91 0.43 -9.22
C LEU A 40 14.98 0.40 -8.00
N ASN A 41 14.62 1.57 -7.47
CA ASN A 41 13.87 1.72 -6.22
C ASN A 41 12.34 1.66 -6.40
N ILE A 42 11.80 2.05 -7.56
CA ILE A 42 10.37 2.07 -7.84
C ILE A 42 10.14 1.49 -9.24
N GLY A 43 9.27 0.47 -9.33
CA GLY A 43 8.82 -0.06 -10.60
C GLY A 43 8.00 0.98 -11.36
N ASN A 44 8.46 1.37 -12.56
CA ASN A 44 7.76 2.27 -13.45
C ASN A 44 7.77 1.72 -14.88
N PRO A 45 6.94 0.69 -15.18
CA PRO A 45 6.94 0.03 -16.48
C PRO A 45 6.74 0.99 -17.66
N GLY A 46 5.94 2.03 -17.48
CA GLY A 46 5.69 3.04 -18.52
C GLY A 46 6.95 3.78 -18.99
N ALA A 47 7.90 4.03 -18.10
CA ALA A 47 9.17 4.67 -18.42
C ALA A 47 10.06 3.78 -19.31
N PHE A 48 9.84 2.47 -19.31
CA PHE A 48 10.56 1.47 -20.10
C PHE A 48 9.78 1.01 -21.35
N GLY A 49 8.77 1.77 -21.78
CA GLY A 49 8.00 1.50 -22.98
C GLY A 49 6.88 0.47 -22.83
N PHE A 50 6.68 -0.11 -21.66
CA PHE A 50 5.54 -0.98 -21.40
C PHE A 50 4.25 -0.15 -21.35
N ARG A 51 3.26 -0.55 -22.12
CA ARG A 51 1.97 0.11 -22.21
C ARG A 51 0.86 -0.76 -21.65
N ALA A 52 -0.18 -0.15 -21.13
CA ALA A 52 -1.40 -0.89 -20.79
C ALA A 52 -1.96 -1.58 -22.05
N PRO A 53 -2.54 -2.78 -21.91
CA PRO A 53 -3.19 -3.47 -23.03
C PRO A 53 -4.19 -2.55 -23.75
N GLU A 54 -4.29 -2.69 -25.06
CA GLU A 54 -5.18 -1.87 -25.88
C GLU A 54 -6.64 -2.01 -25.45
N THR A 55 -7.08 -3.21 -25.16
CA THR A 55 -8.43 -3.49 -24.65
C THR A 55 -8.76 -2.69 -23.38
N MET A 56 -7.80 -2.56 -22.47
CA MET A 56 -7.96 -1.76 -21.25
C MET A 56 -8.06 -0.26 -21.58
N ARG A 57 -7.21 0.23 -22.47
CA ARG A 57 -7.21 1.64 -22.90
C ARG A 57 -8.51 2.03 -23.61
N LEU A 58 -9.00 1.18 -24.51
CA LEU A 58 -10.27 1.40 -25.21
C LEU A 58 -11.44 1.39 -24.23
N ALA A 59 -11.51 0.43 -23.30
CA ALA A 59 -12.55 0.38 -22.29
C ALA A 59 -12.58 1.65 -21.41
N ILE A 60 -11.42 2.24 -21.07
CA ILE A 60 -11.35 3.52 -20.33
C ILE A 60 -11.97 4.64 -21.18
N ILE A 61 -11.61 4.74 -22.46
CA ILE A 61 -12.11 5.79 -23.37
C ILE A 61 -13.63 5.67 -23.54
N GLU A 62 -14.14 4.48 -23.80
CA GLU A 62 -15.57 4.20 -23.99
C GLU A 62 -16.42 4.55 -22.76
N ASN A 63 -15.87 4.33 -21.56
CA ASN A 63 -16.58 4.56 -20.30
C ASN A 63 -16.27 5.92 -19.65
N LEU A 64 -15.49 6.79 -20.29
CA LEU A 64 -15.07 8.06 -19.72
C LEU A 64 -16.26 8.94 -19.30
N ARG A 65 -17.31 9.01 -20.11
CA ARG A 65 -18.56 9.75 -19.81
C ARG A 65 -19.25 9.25 -18.53
N ALA A 66 -19.26 7.93 -18.31
CA ALA A 66 -19.86 7.34 -17.12
C ALA A 66 -19.03 7.59 -15.84
N ALA A 67 -17.78 8.02 -15.98
CA ALA A 67 -16.89 8.32 -14.88
C ALA A 67 -17.00 9.77 -14.35
N GLU A 68 -17.82 10.63 -14.97
CA GLU A 68 -17.98 12.05 -14.58
C GLU A 68 -18.80 12.23 -13.29
N GLY A 69 -19.63 11.26 -12.93
CA GLY A 69 -20.51 11.32 -11.76
C GLY A 69 -19.99 10.60 -10.54
N TYR A 70 -20.64 10.86 -9.39
CA TYR A 70 -20.42 10.05 -8.20
C TYR A 70 -20.88 8.61 -8.41
N CYS A 71 -20.16 7.67 -7.86
CA CYS A 71 -20.54 6.26 -7.86
C CYS A 71 -20.85 5.76 -6.44
N HIS A 72 -21.23 4.49 -6.32
CA HIS A 72 -21.42 3.85 -5.02
C HIS A 72 -20.11 3.87 -4.22
N GLN A 73 -20.19 4.13 -2.92
CA GLN A 73 -19.04 4.28 -2.00
C GLN A 73 -18.06 3.09 -1.99
N LYS A 74 -18.53 1.89 -2.29
CA LYS A 74 -17.68 0.69 -2.43
C LYS A 74 -17.07 0.53 -3.84
N GLY A 75 -17.39 1.41 -4.77
CA GLY A 75 -17.07 1.30 -6.19
C GLY A 75 -18.26 0.79 -7.03
N ILE A 76 -18.17 0.95 -8.34
CA ILE A 76 -19.24 0.52 -9.27
C ILE A 76 -19.45 -1.00 -9.20
N PHE A 77 -20.70 -1.43 -9.31
CA PHE A 77 -21.06 -2.85 -9.20
C PHE A 77 -20.31 -3.75 -10.20
N PRO A 78 -20.20 -3.41 -11.50
CA PRO A 78 -19.48 -4.27 -12.45
C PRO A 78 -18.00 -4.50 -12.07
N ALA A 79 -17.33 -3.51 -11.51
CA ALA A 79 -15.94 -3.67 -11.07
C ALA A 79 -15.84 -4.59 -9.85
N ARG A 80 -16.75 -4.45 -8.89
CA ARG A 80 -16.82 -5.32 -7.70
C ARG A 80 -17.12 -6.76 -8.07
N GLU A 81 -18.08 -6.97 -8.99
CA GLU A 81 -18.43 -8.28 -9.52
C GLU A 81 -17.23 -8.91 -10.27
N ALA A 82 -16.51 -8.16 -11.09
CA ALA A 82 -15.31 -8.64 -11.77
C ALA A 82 -14.23 -9.12 -10.78
N VAL A 83 -14.06 -8.43 -9.65
CA VAL A 83 -13.15 -8.88 -8.56
C VAL A 83 -13.62 -10.21 -7.98
N VAL A 84 -14.91 -10.36 -7.68
CA VAL A 84 -15.48 -11.63 -7.18
C VAL A 84 -15.24 -12.77 -8.17
N MET A 85 -15.54 -12.56 -9.45
CA MET A 85 -15.31 -13.57 -10.50
C MET A 85 -13.82 -13.98 -10.58
N GLN A 86 -12.92 -13.00 -10.53
CA GLN A 86 -11.49 -13.28 -10.54
C GLN A 86 -11.04 -14.08 -9.30
N GLN A 87 -11.60 -13.79 -8.13
CA GLN A 87 -11.30 -14.55 -6.91
C GLN A 87 -11.85 -15.98 -6.98
N GLN A 88 -13.04 -16.17 -7.54
CA GLN A 88 -13.61 -17.50 -7.77
C GLN A 88 -12.73 -18.36 -8.69
N VAL A 89 -12.17 -17.78 -9.76
CA VAL A 89 -11.19 -18.48 -10.62
C VAL A 89 -9.95 -18.92 -9.84
N ARG A 90 -9.56 -18.17 -8.82
CA ARG A 90 -8.45 -18.50 -7.90
C ARG A 90 -8.85 -19.46 -6.78
N GLY A 91 -10.07 -19.97 -6.77
CA GLY A 91 -10.57 -20.92 -5.78
C GLY A 91 -11.13 -20.29 -4.49
N VAL A 92 -11.21 -18.96 -4.39
CA VAL A 92 -11.84 -18.29 -3.25
C VAL A 92 -13.36 -18.42 -3.37
N ARG A 93 -14.02 -18.90 -2.31
CA ARG A 93 -15.47 -19.09 -2.28
C ARG A 93 -16.12 -18.23 -1.20
N GLY A 94 -17.41 -17.94 -1.36
CA GLY A 94 -18.21 -17.25 -0.34
C GLY A 94 -18.05 -15.73 -0.33
N VAL A 95 -17.26 -15.14 -1.23
CA VAL A 95 -17.15 -13.68 -1.38
C VAL A 95 -18.23 -13.17 -2.33
N THR A 96 -18.91 -12.11 -1.93
CA THR A 96 -19.94 -11.42 -2.72
C THR A 96 -19.48 -10.02 -3.10
N ALA A 97 -20.14 -9.40 -4.08
CA ALA A 97 -19.85 -8.03 -4.48
C ALA A 97 -20.04 -7.00 -3.33
N ASP A 98 -20.85 -7.34 -2.30
CA ASP A 98 -21.06 -6.45 -1.16
C ASP A 98 -19.89 -6.41 -0.18
N GLU A 99 -18.98 -7.37 -0.27
CA GLU A 99 -17.76 -7.45 0.54
C GLU A 99 -16.53 -6.86 -0.17
N VAL A 100 -16.71 -6.38 -1.41
CA VAL A 100 -15.63 -5.79 -2.21
C VAL A 100 -15.66 -4.27 -2.12
N PHE A 101 -14.50 -3.68 -1.85
CA PHE A 101 -14.28 -2.24 -1.86
C PHE A 101 -13.21 -1.91 -2.90
N ILE A 102 -13.51 -0.95 -3.77
CA ILE A 102 -12.59 -0.43 -4.78
C ILE A 102 -12.06 0.92 -4.28
N GLY A 103 -10.76 1.08 -4.26
CA GLY A 103 -10.08 2.32 -3.86
C GLY A 103 -9.09 2.81 -4.91
N ASN A 104 -8.51 3.98 -4.67
CA ASN A 104 -7.46 4.58 -5.51
C ASN A 104 -6.09 3.94 -5.22
N GLY A 105 -5.97 2.68 -5.59
CA GLY A 105 -4.78 1.89 -5.33
C GLY A 105 -4.72 1.36 -3.90
N VAL A 106 -3.76 0.45 -3.68
CA VAL A 106 -3.60 -0.25 -2.40
C VAL A 106 -3.26 0.69 -1.24
N SER A 107 -2.63 1.82 -1.50
CA SER A 107 -2.24 2.77 -0.44
C SER A 107 -3.43 3.38 0.29
N GLU A 108 -4.49 3.73 -0.45
CA GLU A 108 -5.74 4.21 0.16
C GLU A 108 -6.41 3.10 0.98
N LEU A 109 -6.48 1.89 0.41
CA LEU A 109 -7.10 0.75 1.09
C LEU A 109 -6.35 0.35 2.36
N ILE A 110 -5.03 0.44 2.39
CA ILE A 110 -4.22 0.23 3.61
C ILE A 110 -4.65 1.21 4.70
N ASP A 111 -4.68 2.52 4.40
CA ASP A 111 -5.02 3.53 5.39
C ASP A 111 -6.46 3.39 5.89
N LEU A 112 -7.42 3.20 4.98
CA LEU A 112 -8.84 3.00 5.32
C LEU A 112 -9.05 1.75 6.19
N THR A 113 -8.39 0.64 5.84
CA THR A 113 -8.50 -0.62 6.60
C THR A 113 -7.96 -0.44 8.01
N LEU A 114 -6.77 0.15 8.14
CA LEU A 114 -6.16 0.38 9.45
C LEU A 114 -6.97 1.34 10.31
N ARG A 115 -7.54 2.40 9.74
CA ARG A 115 -8.47 3.30 10.44
C ARG A 115 -9.70 2.59 10.98
N ALA A 116 -10.23 1.65 10.21
CA ALA A 116 -11.42 0.91 10.61
C ALA A 116 -11.13 -0.17 11.67
N MET A 117 -9.89 -0.67 11.73
CA MET A 117 -9.53 -1.84 12.55
C MET A 117 -8.76 -1.51 13.81
N LEU A 118 -7.94 -0.44 13.82
CA LEU A 118 -7.00 -0.17 14.91
C LEU A 118 -7.54 0.79 15.95
N ALA A 119 -7.48 0.38 17.20
CA ALA A 119 -7.46 1.27 18.34
C ALA A 119 -6.02 1.71 18.69
N ALA A 120 -5.90 2.71 19.57
CA ALA A 120 -4.59 3.15 20.04
C ALA A 120 -3.81 2.01 20.72
N ASP A 121 -2.52 1.94 20.45
CA ASP A 121 -1.57 0.96 21.01
C ASP A 121 -1.82 -0.51 20.62
N GLU A 122 -2.78 -0.79 19.74
CA GLU A 122 -2.91 -2.12 19.13
C GLU A 122 -1.77 -2.39 18.16
N GLU A 123 -1.41 -3.66 18.01
CA GLU A 123 -0.24 -4.10 17.27
C GLU A 123 -0.64 -4.70 15.92
N VAL A 124 0.13 -4.37 14.89
CA VAL A 124 0.05 -5.01 13.57
C VAL A 124 1.41 -5.65 13.27
N LEU A 125 1.40 -6.95 13.00
CA LEU A 125 2.60 -7.65 12.55
C LEU A 125 2.84 -7.34 11.08
N VAL A 126 4.03 -6.83 10.76
CA VAL A 126 4.42 -6.36 9.42
C VAL A 126 5.71 -7.07 9.00
N PRO A 127 5.86 -7.54 7.75
CA PRO A 127 7.11 -8.17 7.30
C PRO A 127 8.28 -7.18 7.32
N SER A 128 9.50 -7.70 7.46
CA SER A 128 10.73 -6.90 7.33
C SER A 128 11.78 -7.71 6.54
N PRO A 129 12.26 -7.17 5.38
CA PRO A 129 11.92 -5.89 4.78
C PRO A 129 10.48 -5.84 4.23
N ASP A 130 9.90 -4.62 4.14
CA ASP A 130 8.54 -4.41 3.64
C ASP A 130 8.42 -3.14 2.76
N TYR A 131 7.21 -2.94 2.26
CA TYR A 131 6.81 -1.66 1.69
C TYR A 131 6.59 -0.65 2.84
N PRO A 132 7.36 0.46 2.92
CA PRO A 132 7.40 1.34 4.09
C PRO A 132 6.05 1.94 4.49
N LEU A 133 5.06 1.93 3.58
CA LEU A 133 3.72 2.44 3.84
C LEU A 133 3.01 1.69 4.95
N TRP A 134 3.17 0.36 5.06
CA TRP A 134 2.51 -0.41 6.12
C TRP A 134 2.89 0.10 7.50
N THR A 135 4.19 0.19 7.77
CA THR A 135 4.71 0.72 9.04
C THR A 135 4.27 2.17 9.27
N ALA A 136 4.34 3.01 8.23
CA ALA A 136 3.93 4.40 8.33
C ALA A 136 2.43 4.54 8.61
N ALA A 137 1.58 3.79 7.91
CA ALA A 137 0.13 3.85 8.08
C ALA A 137 -0.33 3.32 9.45
N VAL A 138 0.30 2.24 9.95
CA VAL A 138 0.05 1.75 11.32
C VAL A 138 0.36 2.84 12.35
N ASN A 139 1.51 3.49 12.25
CA ASN A 139 1.91 4.54 13.18
C ASN A 139 1.01 5.79 13.07
N LEU A 140 0.60 6.19 11.85
CA LEU A 140 -0.34 7.30 11.63
C LEU A 140 -1.70 7.03 12.26
N ASN A 141 -2.14 5.76 12.28
CA ASN A 141 -3.38 5.33 12.88
C ASN A 141 -3.21 4.95 14.38
N ARG A 142 -2.16 5.43 15.03
CA ARG A 142 -1.85 5.25 16.46
C ARG A 142 -1.62 3.80 16.89
N GLY A 143 -1.46 2.88 15.95
CA GLY A 143 -1.04 1.52 16.21
C GLY A 143 0.47 1.40 16.38
N LYS A 144 0.92 0.21 16.67
CA LYS A 144 2.34 -0.15 16.77
C LYS A 144 2.67 -1.22 15.74
N ALA A 145 3.55 -0.90 14.80
CA ALA A 145 4.09 -1.89 13.88
C ALA A 145 5.11 -2.78 14.58
N VAL A 146 4.87 -4.08 14.56
CA VAL A 146 5.78 -5.12 15.08
C VAL A 146 6.29 -5.92 13.89
N HIS A 147 7.60 -5.92 13.68
CA HIS A 147 8.18 -6.52 12.49
C HIS A 147 8.55 -7.98 12.70
N TYR A 148 8.10 -8.85 11.79
CA TYR A 148 8.60 -10.22 11.68
C TYR A 148 9.62 -10.34 10.54
N PRO A 149 10.72 -11.09 10.71
CA PRO A 149 11.78 -11.13 9.72
C PRO A 149 11.43 -12.02 8.53
N CYS A 150 11.70 -11.51 7.32
CA CYS A 150 11.72 -12.28 6.08
C CYS A 150 13.17 -12.33 5.59
N ARG A 151 13.89 -13.41 5.89
CA ARG A 151 15.34 -13.49 5.68
C ARG A 151 15.71 -13.89 4.26
N PRO A 152 16.73 -13.24 3.64
CA PRO A 152 17.22 -13.59 2.31
C PRO A 152 17.63 -15.07 2.20
N GLU A 153 18.24 -15.63 3.27
CA GLU A 153 18.72 -17.01 3.32
C GLU A 153 17.57 -18.03 3.22
N ARG A 154 16.35 -17.61 3.51
CA ARG A 154 15.11 -18.40 3.37
C ARG A 154 14.26 -17.95 2.18
N GLY A 155 14.86 -17.26 1.20
CA GLY A 155 14.13 -16.74 0.04
C GLY A 155 13.04 -15.72 0.40
N PHE A 156 13.22 -14.97 1.50
CA PHE A 156 12.24 -14.02 2.06
C PHE A 156 10.91 -14.64 2.51
N VAL A 157 10.83 -15.97 2.60
CA VAL A 157 9.65 -16.65 3.12
C VAL A 157 9.58 -16.46 4.64
N PRO A 158 8.44 -15.96 5.18
CA PRO A 158 8.29 -15.78 6.62
C PRO A 158 8.19 -17.12 7.35
N ASP A 159 8.70 -17.16 8.58
CA ASP A 159 8.60 -18.32 9.46
C ASP A 159 7.36 -18.20 10.35
N PRO A 160 6.38 -19.11 10.25
CA PRO A 160 5.18 -19.08 11.09
C PRO A 160 5.48 -19.12 12.59
N GLN A 161 6.53 -19.82 13.02
CA GLN A 161 6.90 -19.92 14.43
C GLN A 161 7.43 -18.58 14.96
N GLU A 162 8.22 -17.88 14.15
CA GLU A 162 8.69 -16.53 14.50
C GLU A 162 7.54 -15.52 14.56
N ILE A 163 6.55 -15.63 13.65
CA ILE A 163 5.33 -14.81 13.69
C ILE A 163 4.53 -15.11 14.96
N GLU A 164 4.30 -16.38 15.27
CA GLU A 164 3.55 -16.81 16.46
C GLU A 164 4.17 -16.26 17.75
N ALA A 165 5.49 -16.28 17.86
CA ALA A 165 6.21 -15.75 19.01
C ALA A 165 6.04 -14.24 19.22
N LEU A 166 5.65 -13.50 18.17
CA LEU A 166 5.40 -12.06 18.23
C LEU A 166 3.94 -11.70 18.54
N ILE A 167 3.02 -12.68 18.53
CA ILE A 167 1.60 -12.44 18.79
C ILE A 167 1.41 -12.14 20.27
N THR A 168 0.74 -11.03 20.56
CA THR A 168 0.35 -10.62 21.91
C THR A 168 -1.16 -10.42 22.00
N LYS A 169 -1.67 -10.13 23.19
CA LYS A 169 -3.08 -9.77 23.37
C LYS A 169 -3.48 -8.47 22.66
N ARG A 170 -2.51 -7.67 22.22
CA ARG A 170 -2.72 -6.43 21.48
C ARG A 170 -2.61 -6.63 19.97
N THR A 171 -2.18 -7.77 19.50
CA THR A 171 -2.08 -8.07 18.08
C THR A 171 -3.46 -8.08 17.45
N ARG A 172 -3.68 -7.16 16.52
CA ARG A 172 -4.95 -6.97 15.82
C ARG A 172 -4.94 -7.57 14.42
N ALA A 173 -3.80 -7.50 13.74
CA ALA A 173 -3.67 -7.96 12.36
C ALA A 173 -2.25 -8.43 12.06
N ILE A 174 -2.15 -9.26 11.02
CA ILE A 174 -0.89 -9.70 10.41
C ILE A 174 -0.96 -9.30 8.93
N VAL A 175 0.04 -8.58 8.47
CA VAL A 175 0.20 -8.23 7.05
C VAL A 175 0.98 -9.34 6.36
N VAL A 176 0.43 -9.89 5.30
CA VAL A 176 1.11 -10.85 4.43
C VAL A 176 1.20 -10.23 3.04
N ILE A 177 2.43 -10.12 2.52
CA ILE A 177 2.69 -9.62 1.17
C ILE A 177 3.08 -10.83 0.34
N ASN A 178 2.24 -11.12 -0.64
CA ASN A 178 2.45 -12.23 -1.56
C ASN A 178 2.54 -11.65 -2.97
N PRO A 179 3.72 -11.73 -3.60
CA PRO A 179 3.97 -11.17 -4.93
C PRO A 179 3.17 -11.87 -6.03
#